data_80c2df052f0debec6513675a576b6fe4
#
_entry.id   80c2df052f0debec6513675a576b6fe4
#
_cell.length_a   1.000
_cell.length_b   1.000
_cell.length_c   1.000
_cell.angle_alpha   90.00
_cell.angle_beta   90.00
_cell.angle_gamma   90.00
#
_symmetry.space_group_name_H-M   'P 1'
#
loop_
_entity.id
_entity.type
_entity.pdbx_description
1 polymer ?
#
loop_
_entity_poly.entity_id
_entity_poly.type
_entity_poly.pdbx_seq_one_letter_code
_entity_poly.pdbx_strand_id
1 'polypeptide(L)'
;MGIRLKDLSKLGYRDNVARSLAVAIVGKHCKHQSKEQIIKTLSDVLENPDTYKENETWGKLAEHLSPTLIEKKFTAYDLLDETLPYKTYGGKFIETLAKQQMNLAMRLPVSVAGALMPDAHAGYGLPIGGVLATDNAVIPYAVGVDIGCRMSLTVFDAKADYLKRYSHQIKEALKNYTHFGMEGGLTFAQEHEVTEREEFRLTPLLRDLRGKAIRQLGSSGGGNHFVEFGELLLQEENVLGLPEGNYMALLSHSGSRGLGAAIAMHYSRIAREVCKPPREAQHFAWLDLNSEEGQEYWMSMNLAGDYARACHEQIHLNLSKALGLKPMANVNNHHNFAWKEEIAPGRTAIVHRKGATPAQAGQPGLIPGSMATPGYLVAGRGVEESLCSASHGAGRAMSRQKAKESFTQSAMKKFLSQAGVTLIGGSIEEMPLAYKNIDRVMQPQETLVEVQGKFMPRIVRMNKE
;
A
#
# COMPACT_ATOMS: atom_id res chain seq x y z
N MET A 1 -16.70 39.22 -27.70
CA MET A 1 -15.85 38.18 -28.33
C MET A 1 -14.87 37.69 -27.27
N GLY A 2 -14.91 36.41 -26.90
CA GLY A 2 -14.04 35.86 -25.87
C GLY A 2 -12.66 35.48 -26.40
N ILE A 3 -11.67 35.44 -25.50
CA ILE A 3 -10.32 34.95 -25.80
C ILE A 3 -10.35 33.40 -25.81
N ARG A 4 -9.61 32.77 -26.72
CA ARG A 4 -9.52 31.32 -26.85
C ARG A 4 -8.17 30.84 -26.33
N LEU A 5 -8.11 29.58 -25.90
CA LEU A 5 -6.88 28.91 -25.41
C LEU A 5 -5.71 29.05 -26.42
N LYS A 6 -6.02 29.03 -27.74
CA LYS A 6 -5.01 29.23 -28.80
C LYS A 6 -4.41 30.65 -28.81
N ASP A 7 -5.20 31.67 -28.46
CA ASP A 7 -4.75 33.05 -28.36
C ASP A 7 -3.76 33.22 -27.19
N LEU A 8 -4.09 32.57 -26.03
CA LEU A 8 -3.24 32.54 -24.83
C LEU A 8 -1.92 31.78 -25.06
N SER A 9 -1.96 30.68 -25.81
CA SER A 9 -0.74 29.95 -26.18
C SER A 9 0.20 30.79 -27.05
N LYS A 10 -0.33 31.65 -27.95
CA LYS A 10 0.46 32.55 -28.76
C LYS A 10 1.06 33.71 -27.95
N LEU A 11 0.41 34.12 -26.85
CA LEU A 11 0.91 35.11 -25.91
C LEU A 11 2.01 34.58 -24.99
N GLY A 12 2.25 33.25 -24.97
CA GLY A 12 3.28 32.67 -24.12
C GLY A 12 2.77 32.01 -22.84
N TYR A 13 1.47 31.95 -22.59
CA TYR A 13 0.89 31.22 -21.49
C TYR A 13 1.10 29.71 -21.69
N ARG A 14 2.04 29.10 -20.95
CA ARG A 14 2.41 27.69 -21.09
C ARG A 14 1.61 26.76 -20.16
N ASP A 15 1.22 27.27 -18.99
CA ASP A 15 0.51 26.50 -17.99
C ASP A 15 -1.00 26.46 -18.24
N ASN A 16 -1.60 25.27 -18.05
CA ASN A 16 -3.03 25.06 -18.29
C ASN A 16 -3.92 25.73 -17.24
N VAL A 17 -3.46 25.87 -16.00
CA VAL A 17 -4.20 26.54 -14.92
C VAL A 17 -4.23 28.05 -15.20
N ALA A 18 -3.09 28.65 -15.55
CA ALA A 18 -3.03 30.06 -15.95
C ALA A 18 -3.95 30.36 -17.14
N ARG A 19 -3.98 29.46 -18.15
CA ARG A 19 -4.89 29.61 -19.31
C ARG A 19 -6.36 29.59 -18.91
N SER A 20 -6.72 28.63 -18.01
CA SER A 20 -8.09 28.48 -17.52
C SER A 20 -8.52 29.70 -16.69
N LEU A 21 -7.65 30.20 -15.81
CA LEU A 21 -7.88 31.40 -15.03
C LEU A 21 -8.06 32.64 -15.95
N ALA A 22 -7.18 32.83 -16.94
CA ALA A 22 -7.27 33.93 -17.90
C ALA A 22 -8.59 33.93 -18.67
N VAL A 23 -9.03 32.74 -19.17
CA VAL A 23 -10.34 32.60 -19.86
C VAL A 23 -11.49 32.94 -18.93
N ALA A 24 -11.48 32.44 -17.69
CA ALA A 24 -12.52 32.70 -16.72
C ALA A 24 -12.64 34.19 -16.34
N ILE A 25 -11.49 34.85 -16.10
CA ILE A 25 -11.43 36.27 -15.76
C ILE A 25 -11.95 37.12 -16.94
N VAL A 26 -11.48 36.87 -18.16
CA VAL A 26 -11.94 37.59 -19.36
C VAL A 26 -13.46 37.38 -19.55
N GLY A 27 -13.96 36.18 -19.43
CA GLY A 27 -15.37 35.90 -19.56
C GLY A 27 -16.26 36.59 -18.53
N LYS A 28 -15.75 36.80 -17.31
CA LYS A 28 -16.48 37.44 -16.20
C LYS A 28 -16.37 38.96 -16.20
N HIS A 29 -15.17 39.51 -16.41
CA HIS A 29 -14.85 40.89 -16.10
C HIS A 29 -14.57 41.75 -17.33
N CYS A 30 -14.27 41.21 -18.54
CA CYS A 30 -13.84 41.96 -19.71
C CYS A 30 -14.88 42.03 -20.85
N LYS A 31 -16.17 41.88 -20.54
CA LYS A 31 -17.27 41.77 -21.53
C LYS A 31 -17.36 43.03 -22.45
N HIS A 32 -16.94 44.17 -21.97
CA HIS A 32 -17.02 45.47 -22.69
C HIS A 32 -15.69 45.93 -23.32
N GLN A 33 -14.64 45.10 -23.23
CA GLN A 33 -13.31 45.42 -23.77
C GLN A 33 -13.14 44.81 -25.17
N SER A 34 -12.36 45.52 -26.03
CA SER A 34 -11.99 44.96 -27.32
C SER A 34 -11.00 43.82 -27.16
N LYS A 35 -10.96 42.91 -28.15
CA LYS A 35 -10.01 41.78 -28.13
C LYS A 35 -8.56 42.25 -28.03
N GLU A 36 -8.23 43.36 -28.66
CA GLU A 36 -6.88 43.94 -28.63
C GLU A 36 -6.51 44.44 -27.24
N GLN A 37 -7.44 45.08 -26.53
CA GLN A 37 -7.25 45.53 -25.15
C GLN A 37 -7.02 44.36 -24.22
N ILE A 38 -7.83 43.27 -24.35
CA ILE A 38 -7.70 42.07 -23.55
C ILE A 38 -6.33 41.40 -23.77
N ILE A 39 -5.88 41.31 -25.05
CA ILE A 39 -4.58 40.74 -25.41
C ILE A 39 -3.44 41.56 -24.79
N LYS A 40 -3.52 42.88 -24.89
CA LYS A 40 -2.52 43.78 -24.31
C LYS A 40 -2.44 43.62 -22.79
N THR A 41 -3.56 43.61 -22.11
CA THR A 41 -3.57 43.43 -20.65
C THR A 41 -3.04 42.04 -20.25
N LEU A 42 -3.42 40.96 -20.96
CA LEU A 42 -2.91 39.63 -20.71
C LEU A 42 -1.39 39.52 -20.96
N SER A 43 -0.86 40.19 -21.99
CA SER A 43 0.60 40.28 -22.23
C SER A 43 1.30 40.98 -21.07
N ASP A 44 0.75 42.09 -20.60
CA ASP A 44 1.33 42.84 -19.50
C ASP A 44 1.27 42.07 -18.15
N VAL A 45 0.15 41.40 -17.86
CA VAL A 45 0.02 40.51 -16.68
C VAL A 45 1.02 39.38 -16.73
N LEU A 46 1.32 38.82 -17.91
CA LEU A 46 2.30 37.75 -18.08
C LEU A 46 3.74 38.25 -17.89
N GLU A 47 4.04 39.44 -18.42
CA GLU A 47 5.39 40.05 -18.36
C GLU A 47 5.70 40.65 -16.99
N ASN A 48 4.69 41.25 -16.34
CA ASN A 48 4.83 42.01 -15.09
C ASN A 48 3.82 41.54 -14.02
N PRO A 49 3.77 40.25 -13.66
CA PRO A 49 2.73 39.71 -12.78
C PRO A 49 2.72 40.39 -11.41
N ASP A 50 3.86 40.75 -10.85
CA ASP A 50 3.95 41.35 -9.52
C ASP A 50 3.18 42.66 -9.38
N THR A 51 3.03 43.43 -10.45
CA THR A 51 2.26 44.68 -10.45
C THR A 51 0.76 44.50 -10.39
N TYR A 52 0.30 43.27 -10.67
CA TYR A 52 -1.12 42.90 -10.67
C TYR A 52 -1.57 42.10 -9.48
N LYS A 53 -0.71 41.77 -8.52
CA LYS A 53 -1.04 40.93 -7.35
C LYS A 53 -2.21 41.47 -6.52
N GLU A 54 -2.25 42.74 -6.28
CA GLU A 54 -3.31 43.44 -5.53
C GLU A 54 -4.50 43.84 -6.41
N ASN A 55 -4.49 43.55 -7.71
CA ASN A 55 -5.57 43.91 -8.63
C ASN A 55 -6.78 42.98 -8.43
N GLU A 56 -7.95 43.56 -8.16
CA GLU A 56 -9.19 42.80 -7.88
C GLU A 56 -9.58 41.81 -9.01
N THR A 57 -9.25 42.18 -10.28
CA THR A 57 -9.59 41.36 -11.44
C THR A 57 -8.51 40.35 -11.78
N TRP A 58 -7.26 40.77 -11.80
CA TRP A 58 -6.13 40.01 -12.33
C TRP A 58 -5.25 39.38 -11.24
N GLY A 59 -5.48 39.71 -9.95
CA GLY A 59 -4.63 39.29 -8.84
C GLY A 59 -4.42 37.79 -8.78
N LYS A 60 -5.47 36.98 -8.87
CA LYS A 60 -5.38 35.52 -8.86
C LYS A 60 -4.55 34.94 -10.00
N LEU A 61 -4.62 35.56 -11.20
CA LEU A 61 -3.81 35.16 -12.34
C LEU A 61 -2.36 35.59 -12.14
N ALA A 62 -2.17 36.83 -11.65
CA ALA A 62 -0.87 37.39 -11.33
C ALA A 62 -0.11 36.63 -10.24
N GLU A 63 -0.78 36.24 -9.16
CA GLU A 63 -0.23 35.37 -8.13
C GLU A 63 0.22 34.03 -8.70
N HIS A 64 -0.55 33.47 -9.61
CA HIS A 64 -0.22 32.21 -10.26
C HIS A 64 0.94 32.32 -11.26
N LEU A 65 1.07 33.48 -11.94
CA LEU A 65 2.12 33.76 -12.91
C LEU A 65 3.38 34.34 -12.28
N SER A 66 3.25 35.02 -11.13
CA SER A 66 4.41 35.47 -10.39
C SER A 66 5.25 34.24 -10.08
N PRO A 67 6.53 34.23 -10.43
CA PRO A 67 7.41 33.27 -9.86
C PRO A 67 7.36 33.51 -8.35
N THR A 68 6.59 32.78 -7.63
CA THR A 68 6.90 32.56 -6.24
C THR A 68 8.28 31.91 -6.31
N LEU A 69 9.32 32.72 -6.17
CA LEU A 69 10.66 32.29 -5.82
C LEU A 69 10.61 31.76 -4.37
N ILE A 70 9.75 30.81 -4.11
CA ILE A 70 10.10 29.72 -3.27
C ILE A 70 11.07 28.95 -4.17
N GLU A 71 12.36 29.29 -4.12
CA GLU A 71 13.41 28.37 -4.45
C GLU A 71 13.04 27.13 -3.65
N LYS A 72 12.40 26.14 -4.30
CA LYS A 72 12.16 24.84 -3.68
C LYS A 72 13.56 24.32 -3.39
N LYS A 73 14.01 24.52 -2.16
CA LYS A 73 15.31 24.06 -1.70
C LYS A 73 15.27 22.53 -1.85
N PHE A 74 15.87 22.03 -2.90
CA PHE A 74 16.12 20.60 -3.04
C PHE A 74 17.58 20.32 -2.66
N THR A 75 17.83 19.16 -2.15
CA THR A 75 19.18 18.66 -1.93
C THR A 75 19.46 17.54 -2.92
N ALA A 76 20.54 17.68 -3.68
CA ALA A 76 21.05 16.63 -4.56
C ALA A 76 21.95 15.70 -3.76
N TYR A 77 21.87 14.43 -4.04
CA TYR A 77 22.61 13.38 -3.35
C TYR A 77 23.25 12.43 -4.37
N ASP A 78 24.45 12.00 -4.08
CA ASP A 78 25.13 10.95 -4.81
C ASP A 78 24.91 9.59 -4.11
N LEU A 79 25.03 8.53 -4.86
CA LEU A 79 25.04 7.18 -4.30
C LEU A 79 26.42 6.87 -3.71
N LEU A 80 26.45 6.03 -2.70
CA LEU A 80 27.71 5.46 -2.21
C LEU A 80 28.39 4.68 -3.34
N ASP A 81 29.72 4.74 -3.38
CA ASP A 81 30.52 4.01 -4.38
C ASP A 81 30.32 2.49 -4.25
N GLU A 82 30.25 2.01 -3.01
CA GLU A 82 30.06 0.59 -2.70
C GLU A 82 28.67 0.31 -2.13
N THR A 83 28.17 -0.89 -2.41
CA THR A 83 26.92 -1.39 -1.82
C THR A 83 27.18 -1.81 -0.37
N LEU A 84 26.45 -1.24 0.58
CA LEU A 84 26.48 -1.71 1.96
C LEU A 84 26.07 -3.20 2.04
N PRO A 85 26.71 -3.99 2.91
CA PRO A 85 26.38 -5.41 3.04
C PRO A 85 24.94 -5.60 3.58
N TYR A 86 24.26 -6.61 3.07
CA TYR A 86 22.93 -7.01 3.55
C TYR A 86 22.72 -8.52 3.43
N LYS A 87 21.84 -9.07 4.26
CA LYS A 87 21.51 -10.50 4.25
C LYS A 87 20.46 -10.82 3.19
N THR A 88 20.66 -11.92 2.47
CA THR A 88 19.68 -12.46 1.51
C THR A 88 19.26 -13.86 1.91
N TYR A 89 17.98 -14.06 2.15
CA TYR A 89 17.39 -15.34 2.48
C TYR A 89 16.79 -15.98 1.21
N GLY A 90 17.09 -17.25 0.96
CA GLY A 90 16.57 -17.96 -0.21
C GLY A 90 17.04 -17.42 -1.57
N GLY A 91 18.22 -16.84 -1.64
CA GLY A 91 18.75 -16.13 -2.81
C GLY A 91 18.71 -16.89 -4.16
N LYS A 92 18.64 -18.23 -4.13
CA LYS A 92 18.48 -19.08 -5.33
C LYS A 92 17.14 -18.89 -6.06
N PHE A 93 16.11 -18.44 -5.33
CA PHE A 93 14.73 -18.28 -5.83
C PHE A 93 14.34 -16.82 -6.07
N ILE A 94 15.29 -15.91 -5.92
CA ILE A 94 15.08 -14.46 -6.11
C ILE A 94 15.65 -14.04 -7.45
N GLU A 95 14.82 -13.37 -8.25
CA GLU A 95 15.21 -12.87 -9.57
C GLU A 95 16.28 -11.77 -9.48
N THR A 96 17.10 -11.67 -10.52
CA THR A 96 18.23 -10.73 -10.59
C THR A 96 17.78 -9.27 -10.42
N LEU A 97 16.63 -8.88 -10.99
CA LEU A 97 16.13 -7.51 -10.92
C LEU A 97 15.82 -7.09 -9.48
N ALA A 98 15.23 -7.97 -8.66
CA ALA A 98 14.97 -7.69 -7.24
C ALA A 98 16.27 -7.49 -6.45
N LYS A 99 17.32 -8.29 -6.74
CA LYS A 99 18.65 -8.11 -6.16
C LYS A 99 19.31 -6.80 -6.58
N GLN A 100 19.18 -6.41 -7.86
CA GLN A 100 19.68 -5.13 -8.36
C GLN A 100 18.98 -3.95 -7.69
N GLN A 101 17.65 -4.02 -7.48
CA GLN A 101 16.90 -3.01 -6.76
C GLN A 101 17.37 -2.89 -5.30
N MET A 102 17.63 -4.02 -4.63
CA MET A 102 18.15 -4.01 -3.26
C MET A 102 19.57 -3.44 -3.19
N ASN A 103 20.46 -3.81 -4.13
CA ASN A 103 21.80 -3.25 -4.22
C ASN A 103 21.76 -1.72 -4.39
N LEU A 104 20.85 -1.21 -5.21
CA LEU A 104 20.68 0.22 -5.40
C LEU A 104 20.17 0.90 -4.11
N ALA A 105 19.21 0.28 -3.41
CA ALA A 105 18.72 0.77 -2.12
C ALA A 105 19.84 0.85 -1.06
N MET A 106 20.75 -0.13 -1.06
CA MET A 106 21.89 -0.18 -0.12
C MET A 106 23.04 0.75 -0.48
N ARG A 107 22.92 1.50 -1.58
CA ARG A 107 23.87 2.58 -1.96
C ARG A 107 23.33 3.97 -1.66
N LEU A 108 22.14 4.10 -1.09
CA LEU A 108 21.63 5.41 -0.67
C LEU A 108 22.44 5.93 0.52
N PRO A 109 22.78 7.22 0.58
CA PRO A 109 23.56 7.78 1.68
C PRO A 109 22.84 7.72 3.05
N VAL A 110 21.52 7.57 3.05
CA VAL A 110 20.70 7.42 4.26
C VAL A 110 20.52 5.95 4.69
N SER A 111 20.93 4.98 3.87
CA SER A 111 20.81 3.56 4.19
C SER A 111 21.83 3.13 5.24
N VAL A 112 21.38 2.32 6.21
CA VAL A 112 22.25 1.87 7.33
C VAL A 112 22.30 0.36 7.47
N ALA A 113 21.23 -0.35 7.07
CA ALA A 113 21.16 -1.81 7.07
C ALA A 113 20.06 -2.29 6.13
N GLY A 114 20.07 -3.57 5.74
CA GLY A 114 19.04 -4.14 4.90
C GLY A 114 19.00 -5.66 4.91
N ALA A 115 17.87 -6.20 4.45
CA ALA A 115 17.69 -7.64 4.24
C ALA A 115 16.74 -7.90 3.07
N LEU A 116 16.88 -9.06 2.45
CA LEU A 116 16.04 -9.49 1.31
C LEU A 116 15.42 -10.85 1.62
N MET A 117 14.08 -10.90 1.66
CA MET A 117 13.32 -12.07 2.06
C MET A 117 13.15 -13.09 0.92
N PRO A 118 12.86 -14.38 1.20
CA PRO A 118 12.79 -15.45 0.20
C PRO A 118 11.71 -15.27 -0.88
N ASP A 119 10.63 -14.58 -0.55
CA ASP A 119 9.54 -14.27 -1.47
C ASP A 119 9.85 -13.10 -2.42
N ALA A 120 11.02 -12.48 -2.29
CA ALA A 120 11.36 -11.26 -2.99
C ALA A 120 11.23 -11.36 -4.51
N HIS A 121 10.65 -10.30 -5.09
CA HIS A 121 10.48 -10.12 -6.53
C HIS A 121 10.50 -8.62 -6.89
N ALA A 122 10.64 -8.32 -8.18
CA ALA A 122 10.76 -6.94 -8.65
C ALA A 122 9.51 -6.11 -8.31
N GLY A 123 9.77 -4.88 -7.86
CA GLY A 123 8.78 -3.84 -7.58
C GLY A 123 9.25 -2.50 -8.14
N TYR A 124 8.66 -1.41 -7.67
CA TYR A 124 9.14 -0.05 -7.95
C TYR A 124 9.93 0.47 -6.75
N GLY A 125 11.16 0.92 -6.96
CA GLY A 125 12.07 1.31 -5.89
C GLY A 125 12.54 0.09 -5.10
N LEU A 126 12.27 0.03 -3.78
CA LEU A 126 12.57 -1.15 -2.97
C LEU A 126 11.84 -2.37 -3.56
N PRO A 127 12.52 -3.54 -3.75
CA PRO A 127 11.85 -4.75 -4.20
C PRO A 127 10.78 -5.18 -3.19
N ILE A 128 9.75 -5.88 -3.64
CA ILE A 128 8.82 -6.55 -2.74
C ILE A 128 9.59 -7.69 -2.07
N GLY A 129 9.46 -7.86 -0.75
CA GLY A 129 10.32 -8.71 0.07
C GLY A 129 11.59 -7.99 0.55
N GLY A 130 11.73 -6.69 0.24
CA GLY A 130 12.85 -5.87 0.71
C GLY A 130 12.61 -5.25 2.09
N VAL A 131 13.66 -5.25 2.91
CA VAL A 131 13.72 -4.57 4.20
C VAL A 131 14.89 -3.59 4.17
N LEU A 132 14.65 -2.33 4.48
CA LEU A 132 15.64 -1.26 4.42
C LEU A 132 15.55 -0.38 5.65
N ALA A 133 16.63 -0.31 6.42
CA ALA A 133 16.79 0.64 7.52
C ALA A 133 17.51 1.91 7.04
N THR A 134 16.97 3.07 7.39
CA THR A 134 17.52 4.38 7.04
C THR A 134 17.70 5.26 8.26
N ASP A 135 18.66 6.18 8.21
CA ASP A 135 18.91 7.14 9.27
C ASP A 135 17.99 8.35 9.11
N ASN A 136 17.06 8.52 10.05
CA ASN A 136 16.12 9.64 10.16
C ASN A 136 15.41 10.04 8.85
N ALA A 137 15.28 9.13 7.91
CA ALA A 137 14.69 9.37 6.59
C ALA A 137 13.59 8.35 6.29
N VAL A 138 12.48 8.81 5.71
CA VAL A 138 11.40 7.94 5.25
C VAL A 138 11.27 8.02 3.73
N ILE A 139 11.21 6.87 3.08
CA ILE A 139 11.10 6.73 1.61
C ILE A 139 9.67 6.29 1.27
N PRO A 140 8.79 7.17 0.78
CA PRO A 140 7.39 6.81 0.53
C PRO A 140 7.22 5.63 -0.44
N TYR A 141 8.05 5.53 -1.48
CA TYR A 141 8.03 4.39 -2.39
C TYR A 141 8.58 3.08 -1.81
N ALA A 142 9.42 3.14 -0.76
CA ALA A 142 9.87 1.95 -0.04
C ALA A 142 8.83 1.42 0.96
N VAL A 143 7.88 2.27 1.38
CA VAL A 143 6.66 1.83 2.07
C VAL A 143 5.71 1.14 1.09
N GLY A 144 5.56 1.70 -0.10
CA GLY A 144 4.66 1.19 -1.14
C GLY A 144 3.37 2.01 -1.26
N VAL A 145 2.65 1.79 -2.37
CA VAL A 145 1.41 2.54 -2.68
C VAL A 145 0.25 2.12 -1.78
N ASP A 146 0.18 0.85 -1.41
CA ASP A 146 -0.83 0.35 -0.46
C ASP A 146 -0.26 0.37 0.96
N ILE A 147 -0.19 1.57 1.54
CA ILE A 147 0.31 1.81 2.90
C ILE A 147 -0.51 0.97 3.89
N GLY A 148 0.16 0.22 4.77
CA GLY A 148 -0.50 -0.57 5.80
C GLY A 148 -1.25 -1.79 5.26
N CYS A 149 -1.00 -2.21 3.99
CA CYS A 149 -1.50 -3.50 3.49
C CYS A 149 -1.16 -4.60 4.49
N ARG A 150 -2.16 -5.43 4.83
CA ARG A 150 -2.04 -6.38 5.95
C ARG A 150 -2.81 -7.65 5.75
N MET A 151 -2.45 -8.61 6.57
CA MET A 151 -3.21 -9.84 6.81
C MET A 151 -3.97 -9.72 8.13
N SER A 152 -5.18 -10.28 8.19
CA SER A 152 -5.92 -10.47 9.44
C SER A 152 -6.55 -11.84 9.46
N LEU A 153 -6.34 -12.58 10.55
CA LEU A 153 -6.91 -13.91 10.80
C LEU A 153 -7.78 -13.85 12.05
N THR A 154 -9.04 -14.30 11.94
CA THR A 154 -9.92 -14.54 13.09
C THR A 154 -10.21 -16.03 13.20
N VAL A 155 -9.97 -16.60 14.37
CA VAL A 155 -10.30 -17.99 14.72
C VAL A 155 -11.64 -18.01 15.43
N PHE A 156 -12.52 -18.94 15.07
CA PHE A 156 -13.86 -19.04 15.63
C PHE A 156 -14.04 -20.27 16.53
N ASP A 157 -14.98 -20.14 17.46
CA ASP A 157 -15.49 -21.26 18.27
C ASP A 157 -16.40 -22.16 17.39
N ALA A 158 -15.76 -22.72 16.35
CA ALA A 158 -16.40 -23.61 15.38
C ALA A 158 -15.36 -24.58 14.79
N LYS A 159 -15.73 -25.83 14.67
CA LYS A 159 -14.89 -26.84 14.04
C LYS A 159 -14.87 -26.68 12.51
N ALA A 160 -13.83 -27.19 11.88
CA ALA A 160 -13.64 -27.09 10.43
C ALA A 160 -14.78 -27.71 9.58
N ASP A 161 -15.50 -28.69 10.09
CA ASP A 161 -16.65 -29.28 9.40
C ASP A 161 -17.82 -28.33 9.17
N TYR A 162 -17.88 -27.23 9.94
CA TYR A 162 -18.82 -26.13 9.72
C TYR A 162 -18.72 -25.58 8.29
N LEU A 163 -17.52 -25.51 7.70
CA LEU A 163 -17.29 -25.03 6.33
C LEU A 163 -18.06 -25.85 5.28
N LYS A 164 -18.14 -27.15 5.44
CA LYS A 164 -18.89 -28.04 4.54
C LYS A 164 -20.39 -27.91 4.78
N ARG A 165 -20.79 -27.99 6.05
CA ARG A 165 -22.22 -27.99 6.46
C ARG A 165 -22.94 -26.71 6.07
N TYR A 166 -22.28 -25.53 6.23
CA TYR A 166 -22.83 -24.20 6.00
C TYR A 166 -22.21 -23.50 4.79
N SER A 167 -21.66 -24.24 3.84
CA SER A 167 -20.97 -23.72 2.66
C SER A 167 -21.82 -22.71 1.86
N HIS A 168 -23.11 -22.95 1.75
CA HIS A 168 -24.02 -22.02 1.05
C HIS A 168 -24.15 -20.69 1.80
N GLN A 169 -24.42 -20.73 3.09
CA GLN A 169 -24.55 -19.54 3.95
C GLN A 169 -23.26 -18.70 3.97
N ILE A 170 -22.10 -19.36 4.04
CA ILE A 170 -20.79 -18.70 4.00
C ILE A 170 -20.59 -17.98 2.64
N LYS A 171 -20.94 -18.63 1.53
CA LYS A 171 -20.85 -18.02 0.19
C LYS A 171 -21.75 -16.79 0.06
N GLU A 172 -22.98 -16.88 0.56
CA GLU A 172 -23.90 -15.73 0.53
C GLU A 172 -23.42 -14.61 1.48
N ALA A 173 -22.90 -14.94 2.67
CA ALA A 173 -22.32 -13.95 3.56
C ALA A 173 -21.13 -13.22 2.92
N LEU A 174 -20.20 -13.96 2.28
CA LEU A 174 -19.08 -13.35 1.56
C LEU A 174 -19.54 -12.43 0.42
N LYS A 175 -20.59 -12.78 -0.34
CA LYS A 175 -21.12 -11.94 -1.41
C LYS A 175 -21.78 -10.67 -0.88
N ASN A 176 -22.55 -10.76 0.20
CA ASN A 176 -23.41 -9.70 0.69
C ASN A 176 -22.69 -8.74 1.68
N TYR A 177 -21.68 -9.23 2.40
CA TYR A 177 -21.00 -8.48 3.47
C TYR A 177 -19.54 -8.17 3.18
N THR A 178 -19.04 -8.45 1.96
CA THR A 178 -17.74 -7.95 1.49
C THR A 178 -17.90 -7.18 0.19
N HIS A 179 -17.20 -6.06 0.09
CA HIS A 179 -17.14 -5.24 -1.11
C HIS A 179 -15.70 -5.10 -1.58
N PHE A 180 -15.50 -5.21 -2.91
CA PHE A 180 -14.19 -5.14 -3.55
C PHE A 180 -14.16 -4.07 -4.64
N GLY A 181 -12.97 -3.60 -4.99
CA GLY A 181 -12.76 -2.68 -6.09
C GLY A 181 -12.56 -1.22 -5.67
N MET A 182 -12.39 -0.33 -6.65
CA MET A 182 -12.03 1.07 -6.41
C MET A 182 -13.21 1.96 -6.05
N GLU A 183 -14.42 1.60 -6.49
CA GLU A 183 -15.62 2.41 -6.34
C GLU A 183 -16.45 1.96 -5.15
N GLY A 184 -16.68 2.92 -4.25
CA GLY A 184 -17.62 2.76 -3.17
C GLY A 184 -17.23 1.77 -2.08
N GLY A 185 -18.17 1.54 -1.21
CA GLY A 185 -18.11 0.63 -0.08
C GLY A 185 -19.36 -0.26 -0.05
N LEU A 186 -19.69 -0.76 1.12
CA LEU A 186 -20.92 -1.47 1.38
C LEU A 186 -22.15 -0.54 1.20
N THR A 187 -23.30 -1.10 0.88
CA THR A 187 -24.56 -0.35 0.70
C THR A 187 -25.09 0.28 2.00
N PHE A 188 -24.55 -0.15 3.15
CA PHE A 188 -24.86 0.38 4.48
C PHE A 188 -23.63 1.07 5.07
N ALA A 189 -23.88 2.13 5.84
CA ALA A 189 -22.82 2.90 6.49
C ALA A 189 -22.03 2.02 7.47
N GLN A 190 -20.72 2.24 7.49
CA GLN A 190 -19.82 1.66 8.46
C GLN A 190 -19.38 2.77 9.43
N GLU A 191 -19.40 2.49 10.71
CA GLU A 191 -18.94 3.40 11.75
C GLU A 191 -17.70 2.83 12.43
N HIS A 192 -16.68 3.65 12.57
CA HIS A 192 -15.45 3.31 13.27
C HIS A 192 -14.73 4.58 13.71
N GLU A 193 -14.17 4.58 14.91
CA GLU A 193 -13.46 5.72 15.50
C GLU A 193 -12.33 6.28 14.61
N VAL A 194 -11.71 5.45 13.76
CA VAL A 194 -10.65 5.88 12.85
C VAL A 194 -11.09 7.01 11.92
N THR A 195 -12.37 7.08 11.53
CA THR A 195 -12.88 8.13 10.63
C THR A 195 -13.09 9.48 11.33
N GLU A 196 -13.06 9.48 12.65
CA GLU A 196 -13.23 10.68 13.49
C GLU A 196 -11.87 11.22 13.99
N ARG A 197 -10.77 10.58 13.65
CA ARG A 197 -9.42 10.98 14.06
C ARG A 197 -9.11 12.41 13.60
N GLU A 198 -8.48 13.17 14.48
CA GLU A 198 -8.14 14.58 14.24
C GLU A 198 -7.15 14.77 13.10
N GLU A 199 -6.31 13.79 12.84
CA GLU A 199 -5.34 13.82 11.74
C GLU A 199 -6.00 14.10 10.38
N PHE A 200 -7.27 13.69 10.18
CA PHE A 200 -8.00 14.04 8.97
C PHE A 200 -8.23 15.56 8.81
N ARG A 201 -8.01 16.36 9.84
CA ARG A 201 -8.18 17.82 9.80
C ARG A 201 -6.87 18.58 9.63
N LEU A 202 -5.72 17.92 9.82
CA LEU A 202 -4.43 18.61 9.94
C LEU A 202 -3.88 19.08 8.58
N THR A 203 -4.07 18.31 7.50
CA THR A 203 -3.61 18.71 6.17
C THR A 203 -4.76 18.87 5.18
N PRO A 204 -4.61 19.70 4.13
CA PRO A 204 -5.62 19.81 3.06
C PRO A 204 -5.89 18.46 2.40
N LEU A 205 -4.83 17.67 2.12
CA LEU A 205 -4.94 16.34 1.53
C LEU A 205 -5.84 15.42 2.35
N LEU A 206 -5.61 15.34 3.65
CA LEU A 206 -6.37 14.43 4.52
C LEU A 206 -7.83 14.89 4.67
N ARG A 207 -8.09 16.21 4.73
CA ARG A 207 -9.45 16.74 4.73
C ARG A 207 -10.24 16.30 3.49
N ASP A 208 -9.63 16.40 2.32
CA ASP A 208 -10.26 16.01 1.06
C ASP A 208 -10.51 14.50 0.96
N LEU A 209 -9.64 13.70 1.57
CA LEU A 209 -9.72 12.24 1.55
C LEU A 209 -10.69 11.64 2.58
N ARG A 210 -11.07 12.38 3.64
CA ARG A 210 -11.92 11.85 4.72
C ARG A 210 -13.24 11.29 4.20
N GLY A 211 -13.94 12.01 3.32
CA GLY A 211 -15.20 11.54 2.75
C GLY A 211 -15.08 10.24 1.95
N LYS A 212 -13.93 10.05 1.24
CA LYS A 212 -13.63 8.81 0.55
C LYS A 212 -13.31 7.68 1.53
N ALA A 213 -12.56 7.96 2.58
CA ALA A 213 -12.24 7.00 3.62
C ALA A 213 -13.51 6.47 4.30
N ILE A 214 -14.46 7.34 4.67
CA ILE A 214 -15.76 6.94 5.25
C ILE A 214 -16.50 5.99 4.30
N ARG A 215 -16.60 6.31 3.02
CA ARG A 215 -17.30 5.44 2.03
C ARG A 215 -16.63 4.10 1.81
N GLN A 216 -15.30 4.01 1.91
CA GLN A 216 -14.54 2.80 1.63
C GLN A 216 -14.25 1.95 2.88
N LEU A 217 -14.64 2.41 4.06
CA LEU A 217 -14.45 1.66 5.30
C LEU A 217 -15.11 0.28 5.23
N GLY A 218 -14.43 -0.75 5.71
CA GLY A 218 -14.94 -2.13 5.67
C GLY A 218 -14.99 -2.76 4.27
N SER A 219 -14.37 -2.13 3.26
CA SER A 219 -14.22 -2.70 1.92
C SER A 219 -12.81 -3.23 1.69
N SER A 220 -12.61 -4.01 0.63
CA SER A 220 -11.33 -4.55 0.19
C SER A 220 -10.95 -4.08 -1.21
N GLY A 221 -9.67 -4.20 -1.57
CA GLY A 221 -9.11 -3.78 -2.86
C GLY A 221 -9.34 -4.75 -4.01
N GLY A 222 -8.69 -4.46 -5.12
CA GLY A 222 -8.55 -5.37 -6.26
C GLY A 222 -7.22 -6.13 -6.21
N GLY A 223 -6.89 -6.82 -7.31
CA GLY A 223 -5.68 -7.60 -7.44
C GLY A 223 -5.63 -8.77 -6.46
N ASN A 224 -4.53 -8.91 -5.73
CA ASN A 224 -4.30 -9.99 -4.77
C ASN A 224 -5.04 -9.84 -3.42
N HIS A 225 -5.94 -8.88 -3.28
CA HIS A 225 -6.74 -8.76 -2.07
C HIS A 225 -7.85 -9.80 -2.05
N PHE A 226 -8.08 -10.41 -0.88
CA PHE A 226 -9.04 -11.48 -0.68
C PHE A 226 -9.67 -11.46 0.71
N VAL A 227 -10.80 -12.16 0.83
CA VAL A 227 -11.45 -12.53 2.10
C VAL A 227 -11.84 -13.99 1.97
N GLU A 228 -11.35 -14.84 2.85
CA GLU A 228 -11.53 -16.30 2.70
C GLU A 228 -11.78 -17.00 4.03
N PHE A 229 -12.65 -17.99 3.98
CA PHE A 229 -12.82 -18.95 5.06
C PHE A 229 -12.02 -20.23 4.77
N GLY A 230 -11.39 -20.76 5.81
CA GLY A 230 -10.57 -21.94 5.73
C GLY A 230 -10.46 -22.71 7.04
N GLU A 231 -9.68 -23.76 6.98
CA GLU A 231 -9.33 -24.60 8.12
C GLU A 231 -7.98 -24.18 8.67
N LEU A 232 -7.91 -23.92 9.97
CA LEU A 232 -6.67 -23.63 10.69
C LEU A 232 -6.31 -24.80 11.58
N LEU A 233 -5.25 -25.51 11.22
CA LEU A 233 -4.64 -26.52 12.07
C LEU A 233 -3.60 -25.84 12.97
N LEU A 234 -3.87 -25.78 14.28
CA LEU A 234 -2.98 -25.24 15.30
C LEU A 234 -2.15 -26.33 15.94
N GLN A 235 -0.90 -26.01 16.24
CA GLN A 235 0.00 -26.84 17.05
C GLN A 235 -0.29 -26.65 18.55
N GLU A 236 0.23 -27.53 19.39
CA GLU A 236 0.06 -27.50 20.84
C GLU A 236 0.55 -26.19 21.46
N GLU A 237 1.76 -25.78 21.09
CA GLU A 237 2.30 -24.48 21.48
C GLU A 237 2.06 -23.46 20.34
N ASN A 238 1.25 -22.43 20.61
CA ASN A 238 0.96 -21.40 19.63
C ASN A 238 0.70 -20.03 20.25
N VAL A 239 1.01 -18.97 19.49
CA VAL A 239 0.87 -17.55 19.91
C VAL A 239 -0.57 -17.11 20.21
N LEU A 240 -1.57 -17.93 19.87
CA LEU A 240 -2.98 -17.64 20.16
C LEU A 240 -3.40 -18.11 21.54
N GLY A 241 -2.60 -18.97 22.19
CA GLY A 241 -2.95 -19.59 23.46
C GLY A 241 -4.19 -20.50 23.38
N LEU A 242 -4.53 -20.98 22.17
CA LEU A 242 -5.63 -21.91 21.95
C LEU A 242 -5.12 -23.37 21.98
N PRO A 243 -5.97 -24.33 22.40
CA PRO A 243 -5.60 -25.75 22.32
C PRO A 243 -5.23 -26.18 20.90
N GLU A 244 -4.38 -27.23 20.79
CA GLU A 244 -4.17 -27.90 19.52
C GLU A 244 -5.50 -28.35 18.92
N GLY A 245 -5.68 -28.16 17.60
CA GLY A 245 -6.93 -28.55 16.96
C GLY A 245 -7.10 -27.97 15.57
N ASN A 246 -8.20 -28.38 14.94
CA ASN A 246 -8.60 -27.90 13.62
C ASN A 246 -9.83 -27.01 13.75
N TYR A 247 -9.61 -25.70 13.52
CA TYR A 247 -10.59 -24.64 13.70
C TYR A 247 -11.07 -24.10 12.36
N MET A 248 -12.29 -23.59 12.34
CA MET A 248 -12.71 -22.69 11.29
C MET A 248 -12.10 -21.31 11.52
N ALA A 249 -11.54 -20.72 10.46
CA ALA A 249 -10.96 -19.39 10.53
C ALA A 249 -11.30 -18.55 9.30
N LEU A 250 -11.31 -17.22 9.50
CA LEU A 250 -11.47 -16.20 8.47
C LEU A 250 -10.14 -15.49 8.29
N LEU A 251 -9.60 -15.51 7.08
CA LEU A 251 -8.38 -14.83 6.70
C LEU A 251 -8.72 -13.75 5.67
N SER A 252 -8.17 -12.54 5.84
CA SER A 252 -8.32 -11.47 4.85
C SER A 252 -7.00 -10.78 4.55
N HIS A 253 -6.84 -10.35 3.30
CA HIS A 253 -5.77 -9.53 2.79
C HIS A 253 -6.38 -8.26 2.20
N SER A 254 -6.06 -7.11 2.74
CA SER A 254 -6.54 -5.80 2.31
C SER A 254 -5.60 -4.70 2.78
N GLY A 255 -5.84 -3.46 2.36
CA GLY A 255 -5.00 -2.33 2.71
C GLY A 255 -5.79 -1.06 2.97
N SER A 256 -5.11 0.08 2.91
CA SER A 256 -5.66 1.40 3.24
C SER A 256 -6.51 2.02 2.14
N ARG A 257 -6.87 1.26 1.14
CA ARG A 257 -7.78 1.65 0.06
C ARG A 257 -7.26 2.92 -0.66
N GLY A 258 -8.19 3.76 -1.15
CA GLY A 258 -7.87 5.01 -1.81
C GLY A 258 -7.21 6.07 -0.92
N LEU A 259 -7.31 5.94 0.41
CA LEU A 259 -6.63 6.83 1.36
C LEU A 259 -5.11 6.67 1.25
N GLY A 260 -4.59 5.47 1.49
CA GLY A 260 -3.15 5.23 1.47
C GLY A 260 -2.52 5.43 0.09
N ALA A 261 -3.22 5.04 -0.98
CA ALA A 261 -2.74 5.27 -2.34
C ALA A 261 -2.56 6.77 -2.66
N ALA A 262 -3.52 7.62 -2.24
CA ALA A 262 -3.42 9.06 -2.44
C ALA A 262 -2.29 9.68 -1.61
N ILE A 263 -2.13 9.26 -0.33
CA ILE A 263 -1.03 9.67 0.54
C ILE A 263 0.31 9.28 -0.09
N ALA A 264 0.48 8.02 -0.49
CA ALA A 264 1.72 7.52 -1.09
C ALA A 264 2.11 8.29 -2.35
N MET A 265 1.16 8.55 -3.25
CA MET A 265 1.41 9.31 -4.48
C MET A 265 1.78 10.77 -4.19
N HIS A 266 1.08 11.42 -3.26
CA HIS A 266 1.31 12.81 -2.89
C HIS A 266 2.72 13.01 -2.33
N TYR A 267 3.08 12.25 -1.29
CA TYR A 267 4.38 12.40 -0.63
C TYR A 267 5.55 11.81 -1.43
N SER A 268 5.31 10.82 -2.30
CA SER A 268 6.33 10.40 -3.27
C SER A 268 6.65 11.49 -4.29
N ARG A 269 5.68 12.34 -4.67
CA ARG A 269 5.91 13.50 -5.51
C ARG A 269 6.72 14.56 -4.75
N ILE A 270 6.32 14.90 -3.52
CA ILE A 270 7.04 15.87 -2.67
C ILE A 270 8.47 15.39 -2.43
N ALA A 271 8.68 14.12 -2.06
CA ALA A 271 10.01 13.58 -1.86
C ALA A 271 10.91 13.79 -3.08
N ARG A 272 10.41 13.56 -4.30
CA ARG A 272 11.16 13.81 -5.55
C ARG A 272 11.37 15.29 -5.86
N GLU A 273 10.59 16.20 -5.28
CA GLU A 273 10.78 17.63 -5.41
C GLU A 273 11.90 18.13 -4.48
N VAL A 274 11.97 17.65 -3.24
CA VAL A 274 12.92 18.11 -2.22
C VAL A 274 14.21 17.31 -2.17
N CYS A 275 14.18 16.02 -2.54
CA CYS A 275 15.32 15.11 -2.57
C CYS A 275 15.61 14.70 -4.01
N LYS A 276 16.84 14.93 -4.49
CA LYS A 276 17.28 14.66 -5.87
C LYS A 276 18.42 13.62 -5.88
N PRO A 277 18.11 12.32 -5.71
CA PRO A 277 19.08 11.28 -5.99
C PRO A 277 19.32 11.13 -7.50
N PRO A 278 20.36 10.40 -7.95
CA PRO A 278 20.59 10.10 -9.37
C PRO A 278 19.34 9.46 -10.01
N ARG A 279 19.25 9.58 -11.35
CA ARG A 279 18.07 9.17 -12.13
C ARG A 279 17.66 7.71 -11.87
N GLU A 280 18.62 6.79 -11.76
CA GLU A 280 18.38 5.38 -11.45
C GLU A 280 17.75 5.17 -10.07
N ALA A 281 18.03 6.06 -9.11
CA ALA A 281 17.54 6.00 -7.73
C ALA A 281 16.34 6.93 -7.44
N GLN A 282 15.74 7.58 -8.46
CA GLN A 282 14.65 8.55 -8.28
C GLN A 282 13.43 8.02 -7.51
N HIS A 283 13.18 6.70 -7.52
CA HIS A 283 12.15 6.05 -6.74
C HIS A 283 12.50 5.87 -5.26
N PHE A 284 13.75 6.17 -4.89
CA PHE A 284 14.24 6.17 -3.52
C PHE A 284 14.36 7.57 -2.92
N ALA A 285 13.80 8.59 -3.57
CA ALA A 285 13.71 9.92 -2.97
C ALA A 285 13.01 9.82 -1.60
N TRP A 286 13.61 10.46 -0.59
CA TRP A 286 13.17 10.39 0.80
C TRP A 286 12.76 11.75 1.34
N LEU A 287 12.10 11.73 2.49
CA LEU A 287 11.77 12.88 3.33
C LEU A 287 12.55 12.76 4.64
N ASP A 288 13.23 13.83 5.03
CA ASP A 288 13.86 13.95 6.34
C ASP A 288 12.77 14.07 7.42
N LEU A 289 12.82 13.23 8.45
CA LEU A 289 11.83 13.29 9.53
C LEU A 289 11.94 14.52 10.42
N ASN A 290 12.99 15.34 10.28
CA ASN A 290 13.05 16.66 10.91
C ASN A 290 12.36 17.74 10.07
N SER A 291 11.97 17.46 8.82
CA SER A 291 11.23 18.38 7.97
C SER A 291 9.71 18.32 8.21
N GLU A 292 9.00 19.36 7.83
CA GLU A 292 7.54 19.43 7.89
C GLU A 292 6.91 18.32 7.03
N GLU A 293 7.39 18.16 5.80
CA GLU A 293 6.92 17.16 4.85
C GLU A 293 7.15 15.72 5.34
N GLY A 294 8.27 15.50 6.01
CA GLY A 294 8.59 14.22 6.64
C GLY A 294 7.65 13.89 7.80
N GLN A 295 7.37 14.86 8.66
CA GLN A 295 6.44 14.71 9.78
C GLN A 295 4.99 14.52 9.29
N GLU A 296 4.55 15.29 8.31
CA GLU A 296 3.22 15.14 7.70
C GLU A 296 3.05 13.76 7.06
N TYR A 297 4.06 13.29 6.31
CA TYR A 297 4.01 11.95 5.73
C TYR A 297 3.97 10.88 6.81
N TRP A 298 4.81 10.98 7.83
CA TRP A 298 4.86 10.02 8.93
C TRP A 298 3.49 9.89 9.63
N MET A 299 2.88 11.02 9.96
CA MET A 299 1.54 11.07 10.53
C MET A 299 0.48 10.47 9.59
N SER A 300 0.50 10.85 8.31
CA SER A 300 -0.45 10.37 7.30
C SER A 300 -0.32 8.87 7.04
N MET A 301 0.91 8.35 7.03
CA MET A 301 1.22 6.93 6.91
C MET A 301 0.65 6.13 8.09
N ASN A 302 0.83 6.62 9.32
CA ASN A 302 0.27 5.98 10.52
C ASN A 302 -1.25 5.97 10.49
N LEU A 303 -1.89 7.07 10.12
CA LEU A 303 -3.35 7.13 9.93
C LEU A 303 -3.82 6.10 8.88
N ALA A 304 -3.12 5.97 7.76
CA ALA A 304 -3.45 4.98 6.73
C ALA A 304 -3.30 3.53 7.23
N GLY A 305 -2.29 3.26 8.06
CA GLY A 305 -2.10 1.97 8.73
C GLY A 305 -3.25 1.61 9.67
N ASP A 306 -3.67 2.56 10.51
CA ASP A 306 -4.81 2.37 11.43
C ASP A 306 -6.12 2.22 10.65
N TYR A 307 -6.30 2.99 9.58
CA TYR A 307 -7.46 2.85 8.70
C TYR A 307 -7.51 1.48 8.00
N ALA A 308 -6.37 0.95 7.55
CA ALA A 308 -6.32 -0.40 7.00
C ALA A 308 -6.72 -1.45 8.03
N ARG A 309 -6.29 -1.31 9.30
CA ARG A 309 -6.72 -2.17 10.40
C ARG A 309 -8.23 -2.11 10.58
N ALA A 310 -8.80 -0.91 10.65
CA ALA A 310 -10.24 -0.70 10.80
C ALA A 310 -11.05 -1.34 9.65
N CYS A 311 -10.55 -1.31 8.41
CA CYS A 311 -11.19 -2.00 7.30
C CYS A 311 -11.29 -3.51 7.55
N HIS A 312 -10.23 -4.15 8.05
CA HIS A 312 -10.25 -5.58 8.38
C HIS A 312 -11.18 -5.89 9.55
N GLU A 313 -11.15 -5.07 10.61
CA GLU A 313 -12.02 -5.21 11.76
C GLU A 313 -13.50 -5.19 11.35
N GLN A 314 -13.87 -4.26 10.47
CA GLN A 314 -15.24 -4.17 9.94
C GLN A 314 -15.61 -5.37 9.04
N ILE A 315 -14.71 -5.81 8.17
CA ILE A 315 -14.95 -7.01 7.34
C ILE A 315 -15.21 -8.23 8.23
N HIS A 316 -14.34 -8.46 9.21
CA HIS A 316 -14.44 -9.60 10.11
C HIS A 316 -15.67 -9.51 11.02
N LEU A 317 -15.98 -8.33 11.54
CA LEU A 317 -17.17 -8.09 12.36
C LEU A 317 -18.47 -8.36 11.59
N ASN A 318 -18.57 -7.84 10.35
CA ASN A 318 -19.76 -8.02 9.52
C ASN A 318 -20.00 -9.49 9.19
N LEU A 319 -18.96 -10.24 8.81
CA LEU A 319 -19.05 -11.65 8.50
C LEU A 319 -19.34 -12.50 9.74
N SER A 320 -18.73 -12.19 10.88
CA SER A 320 -18.99 -12.87 12.15
C SER A 320 -20.45 -12.72 12.58
N LYS A 321 -20.99 -11.49 12.50
CA LYS A 321 -22.40 -11.21 12.80
C LYS A 321 -23.35 -11.92 11.83
N ALA A 322 -23.07 -11.85 10.52
CA ALA A 322 -23.93 -12.46 9.50
C ALA A 322 -24.03 -13.98 9.63
N LEU A 323 -22.98 -14.64 10.13
CA LEU A 323 -22.92 -16.09 10.30
C LEU A 323 -23.16 -16.55 11.74
N GLY A 324 -23.35 -15.63 12.68
CA GLY A 324 -23.52 -15.95 14.10
C GLY A 324 -22.28 -16.61 14.72
N LEU A 325 -21.08 -16.31 14.19
CA LEU A 325 -19.83 -16.90 14.63
C LEU A 325 -19.22 -16.11 15.79
N LYS A 326 -18.71 -16.81 16.79
CA LYS A 326 -18.05 -16.23 17.96
C LYS A 326 -16.53 -16.27 17.79
N PRO A 327 -15.86 -15.09 17.69
CA PRO A 327 -14.40 -15.02 17.64
C PRO A 327 -13.76 -15.52 18.95
N MET A 328 -12.68 -16.29 18.85
CA MET A 328 -11.85 -16.74 19.97
C MET A 328 -10.51 -16.02 20.02
N ALA A 329 -9.90 -15.78 18.86
CA ALA A 329 -8.62 -15.09 18.73
C ALA A 329 -8.55 -14.32 17.42
N ASN A 330 -7.73 -13.27 17.41
CA ASN A 330 -7.40 -12.52 16.21
C ASN A 330 -5.91 -12.21 16.15
N VAL A 331 -5.32 -12.34 14.96
CA VAL A 331 -3.97 -11.92 14.64
C VAL A 331 -4.00 -11.02 13.42
N ASN A 332 -3.26 -9.94 13.42
CA ASN A 332 -3.05 -9.12 12.23
C ASN A 332 -1.61 -8.59 12.18
N ASN A 333 -1.08 -8.49 10.97
CA ASN A 333 0.26 -7.95 10.72
C ASN A 333 0.29 -7.22 9.38
N HIS A 334 0.83 -6.01 9.35
CA HIS A 334 1.03 -5.28 8.10
C HIS A 334 2.43 -5.49 7.54
N HIS A 335 2.57 -5.39 6.21
CA HIS A 335 3.76 -5.74 5.46
C HIS A 335 4.19 -4.70 4.42
N ASN A 336 3.55 -3.53 4.42
CA ASN A 336 3.92 -2.33 3.65
C ASN A 336 3.88 -1.11 4.57
N PHE A 337 4.99 -0.87 5.27
CA PHE A 337 5.03 0.21 6.26
C PHE A 337 6.48 0.62 6.57
N ALA A 338 6.64 1.66 7.39
CA ALA A 338 7.91 2.04 8.00
C ALA A 338 7.74 2.17 9.52
N TRP A 339 8.72 1.69 10.26
CA TRP A 339 8.74 1.71 11.73
C TRP A 339 10.00 2.40 12.24
N LYS A 340 9.88 3.09 13.35
CA LYS A 340 11.03 3.56 14.12
C LYS A 340 11.42 2.46 15.09
N GLU A 341 12.53 1.78 14.83
CA GLU A 341 12.99 0.59 15.56
C GLU A 341 14.44 0.75 16.00
N GLU A 342 14.78 0.17 17.15
CA GLU A 342 16.16 0.00 17.57
C GLU A 342 16.77 -1.20 16.81
N ILE A 343 17.78 -0.92 15.98
CA ILE A 343 18.45 -1.93 15.13
C ILE A 343 19.77 -2.43 15.70
N ALA A 344 20.28 -1.76 16.73
CA ALA A 344 21.42 -2.12 17.56
C ALA A 344 21.33 -1.33 18.87
N PRO A 345 21.98 -1.74 19.95
CA PRO A 345 21.94 -1.03 21.22
C PRO A 345 22.24 0.47 21.09
N GLY A 346 21.24 1.30 21.41
CA GLY A 346 21.31 2.77 21.31
C GLY A 346 21.22 3.34 19.89
N ARG A 347 21.01 2.52 18.87
CA ARG A 347 20.88 2.96 17.48
C ARG A 347 19.47 2.72 16.94
N THR A 348 18.69 3.78 16.82
CA THR A 348 17.36 3.77 16.23
C THR A 348 17.45 4.09 14.74
N ALA A 349 16.66 3.40 13.92
CA ALA A 349 16.53 3.65 12.48
C ALA A 349 15.06 3.56 12.02
N ILE A 350 14.80 4.03 10.82
CA ILE A 350 13.51 3.88 10.15
C ILE A 350 13.56 2.63 9.29
N VAL A 351 12.92 1.57 9.74
CA VAL A 351 12.89 0.27 9.08
C VAL A 351 11.69 0.18 8.13
N HIS A 352 11.96 0.25 6.83
CA HIS A 352 10.96 0.06 5.78
C HIS A 352 10.81 -1.42 5.48
N ARG A 353 9.57 -1.92 5.47
CA ARG A 353 9.23 -3.25 4.99
C ARG A 353 8.24 -3.13 3.86
N LYS A 354 8.63 -3.58 2.67
CA LYS A 354 7.78 -3.61 1.48
C LYS A 354 7.57 -5.04 1.03
N GLY A 355 6.38 -5.57 1.30
CA GLY A 355 6.15 -7.00 1.14
C GLY A 355 7.03 -7.84 2.06
N ALA A 356 7.26 -7.36 3.28
CA ALA A 356 7.91 -8.09 4.36
C ALA A 356 7.21 -7.78 5.68
N THR A 357 7.13 -8.74 6.59
CA THR A 357 6.42 -8.59 7.86
C THR A 357 7.39 -8.49 9.03
N PRO A 358 7.08 -7.71 10.09
CA PRO A 358 7.82 -7.77 11.34
C PRO A 358 7.81 -9.17 11.94
N ALA A 359 8.94 -9.59 12.51
CA ALA A 359 9.14 -10.91 13.11
C ALA A 359 10.01 -10.81 14.38
N GLN A 360 9.65 -9.91 15.30
CA GLN A 360 10.27 -9.81 16.62
C GLN A 360 10.09 -11.13 17.39
N ALA A 361 10.93 -11.40 18.38
CA ALA A 361 10.84 -12.62 19.17
C ALA A 361 9.42 -12.81 19.77
N GLY A 362 8.76 -13.92 19.46
CA GLY A 362 7.40 -14.24 19.89
C GLY A 362 6.29 -13.47 19.18
N GLN A 363 6.61 -12.56 18.26
CA GLN A 363 5.61 -11.77 17.55
C GLN A 363 4.80 -12.63 16.58
N PRO A 364 3.45 -12.63 16.68
CA PRO A 364 2.62 -13.36 15.74
C PRO A 364 2.66 -12.76 14.34
N GLY A 365 2.72 -13.62 13.32
CA GLY A 365 2.71 -13.25 11.92
C GLY A 365 1.90 -14.20 11.06
N LEU A 366 1.49 -13.74 9.90
CA LEU A 366 0.73 -14.50 8.90
C LEU A 366 1.49 -14.45 7.58
N ILE A 367 1.79 -15.62 7.02
CA ILE A 367 2.49 -15.77 5.74
C ILE A 367 1.58 -16.60 4.81
N PRO A 368 0.70 -15.95 4.01
CA PRO A 368 -0.20 -16.65 3.10
C PRO A 368 0.55 -17.29 1.93
N GLY A 369 0.05 -18.44 1.49
CA GLY A 369 0.42 -19.05 0.22
C GLY A 369 -0.35 -18.42 -0.95
N SER A 370 -1.05 -19.27 -1.69
CA SER A 370 -2.02 -18.87 -2.72
C SER A 370 -3.41 -19.36 -2.33
N MET A 371 -4.44 -19.00 -3.10
CA MET A 371 -5.81 -19.49 -2.83
C MET A 371 -5.98 -21.02 -2.86
N ALA A 372 -4.94 -21.77 -3.27
CA ALA A 372 -4.95 -23.24 -3.31
C ALA A 372 -3.79 -23.89 -2.54
N THR A 373 -2.98 -23.09 -1.86
CA THR A 373 -1.84 -23.56 -1.05
C THR A 373 -1.94 -22.99 0.36
N PRO A 374 -1.35 -23.65 1.37
CA PRO A 374 -1.49 -23.20 2.74
C PRO A 374 -0.89 -21.84 3.00
N GLY A 375 -1.49 -21.09 3.93
CA GLY A 375 -0.85 -20.01 4.67
C GLY A 375 -0.37 -20.52 6.03
N TYR A 376 0.52 -19.78 6.66
CA TYR A 376 1.13 -20.13 7.93
C TYR A 376 0.88 -19.06 8.99
N LEU A 377 0.47 -19.49 10.19
CA LEU A 377 0.57 -18.72 11.41
C LEU A 377 1.96 -19.00 11.99
N VAL A 378 2.71 -17.95 12.27
CA VAL A 378 4.09 -18.04 12.72
C VAL A 378 4.34 -17.17 13.95
N ALA A 379 5.38 -17.52 14.73
CA ALA A 379 5.99 -16.63 15.71
C ALA A 379 7.35 -16.18 15.20
N GLY A 380 7.65 -14.89 15.28
CA GLY A 380 8.96 -14.34 14.94
C GLY A 380 10.05 -14.83 15.89
N ARG A 381 11.29 -14.92 15.41
CA ARG A 381 12.47 -15.32 16.20
C ARG A 381 13.37 -14.14 16.59
N GLY A 382 13.07 -12.92 16.14
CA GLY A 382 13.81 -11.71 16.51
C GLY A 382 15.24 -11.69 15.95
N VAL A 383 15.46 -12.16 14.72
CA VAL A 383 16.79 -12.24 14.12
C VAL A 383 17.24 -10.86 13.64
N GLU A 384 18.27 -10.31 14.28
CA GLU A 384 18.79 -8.95 13.99
C GLU A 384 19.29 -8.79 12.56
N GLU A 385 19.96 -9.81 11.99
CA GLU A 385 20.46 -9.78 10.60
C GLU A 385 19.36 -9.63 9.55
N SER A 386 18.11 -10.01 9.86
CA SER A 386 16.94 -9.79 9.03
C SER A 386 16.20 -8.48 9.36
N LEU A 387 16.74 -7.67 10.27
CA LEU A 387 16.03 -6.56 10.89
C LEU A 387 14.69 -7.02 11.49
N CYS A 388 14.72 -8.14 12.21
CA CYS A 388 13.55 -8.80 12.81
C CYS A 388 12.39 -8.88 11.80
N SER A 389 12.64 -9.43 10.62
CA SER A 389 11.68 -9.46 9.50
C SER A 389 11.60 -10.84 8.85
N ALA A 390 10.47 -11.12 8.23
CA ALA A 390 10.18 -12.35 7.48
C ALA A 390 9.40 -12.04 6.20
N SER A 391 9.21 -13.02 5.33
CA SER A 391 8.37 -12.92 4.13
C SER A 391 6.94 -12.56 4.47
N HIS A 392 6.29 -11.78 3.58
CA HIS A 392 4.87 -11.45 3.74
C HIS A 392 3.92 -12.49 3.14
N GLY A 393 4.42 -13.40 2.32
CA GLY A 393 3.62 -14.41 1.61
C GLY A 393 4.45 -15.23 0.64
N ALA A 394 3.79 -15.92 -0.29
CA ALA A 394 4.49 -16.72 -1.30
C ALA A 394 5.32 -15.87 -2.28
N GLY A 395 4.93 -14.64 -2.55
CA GLY A 395 5.51 -13.82 -3.62
C GLY A 395 5.16 -14.33 -5.01
N ARG A 396 5.27 -13.47 -6.01
CA ARG A 396 4.95 -13.85 -7.39
C ARG A 396 6.14 -14.53 -8.08
N ALA A 397 5.84 -15.56 -8.88
CA ALA A 397 6.80 -16.22 -9.77
C ALA A 397 6.79 -15.62 -11.18
N MET A 398 5.74 -14.86 -11.53
CA MET A 398 5.59 -14.20 -12.81
C MET A 398 4.76 -12.92 -12.70
N SER A 399 4.92 -12.01 -13.67
CA SER A 399 4.12 -10.78 -13.75
C SER A 399 2.63 -11.08 -13.98
N ARG A 400 1.75 -10.13 -13.63
CA ARG A 400 0.31 -10.22 -13.89
C ARG A 400 0.01 -10.41 -15.37
N GLN A 401 0.69 -9.67 -16.25
CA GLN A 401 0.52 -9.78 -17.68
C GLN A 401 0.87 -11.19 -18.18
N LYS A 402 2.02 -11.74 -17.74
CA LYS A 402 2.43 -13.09 -18.09
C LYS A 402 1.43 -14.15 -17.60
N ALA A 403 0.83 -13.97 -16.43
CA ALA A 403 -0.19 -14.87 -15.93
C ALA A 403 -1.45 -14.84 -16.82
N LYS A 404 -1.92 -13.65 -17.23
CA LYS A 404 -3.04 -13.50 -18.18
C LYS A 404 -2.78 -14.20 -19.50
N GLU A 405 -1.55 -14.17 -19.99
CA GLU A 405 -1.13 -14.81 -21.25
C GLU A 405 -0.92 -16.33 -21.12
N SER A 406 -0.57 -16.81 -19.91
CA SER A 406 -0.18 -18.20 -19.69
C SER A 406 -1.34 -19.12 -19.26
N PHE A 407 -2.42 -18.58 -18.72
CA PHE A 407 -3.50 -19.36 -18.12
C PHE A 407 -4.86 -19.03 -18.71
N THR A 408 -5.82 -19.96 -18.54
CA THR A 408 -7.23 -19.76 -18.90
C THR A 408 -8.13 -19.86 -17.68
N GLN A 409 -9.31 -19.23 -17.73
CA GLN A 409 -10.30 -19.31 -16.66
C GLN A 409 -10.75 -20.77 -16.41
N SER A 410 -10.84 -21.59 -17.45
CA SER A 410 -11.19 -23.00 -17.34
C SER A 410 -10.11 -23.78 -16.56
N ALA A 411 -8.83 -23.54 -16.90
CA ALA A 411 -7.69 -24.17 -16.19
C ALA A 411 -7.69 -23.80 -14.71
N MET A 412 -7.93 -22.49 -14.39
CA MET A 412 -8.01 -22.03 -13.00
C MET A 412 -9.15 -22.67 -12.22
N LYS A 413 -10.35 -22.75 -12.81
CA LYS A 413 -11.51 -23.41 -12.19
C LYS A 413 -11.23 -24.89 -11.91
N LYS A 414 -10.64 -25.61 -12.87
CA LYS A 414 -10.28 -27.02 -12.71
C LYS A 414 -9.25 -27.21 -11.60
N PHE A 415 -8.21 -26.38 -11.57
CA PHE A 415 -7.16 -26.43 -10.54
C PHE A 415 -7.74 -26.21 -9.14
N LEU A 416 -8.56 -25.17 -8.94
CA LEU A 416 -9.19 -24.85 -7.67
C LEU A 416 -10.17 -25.95 -7.22
N SER A 417 -10.95 -26.50 -8.14
CA SER A 417 -11.85 -27.62 -7.84
C SER A 417 -11.08 -28.86 -7.34
N GLN A 418 -9.93 -29.18 -7.96
CA GLN A 418 -9.07 -30.28 -7.51
C GLN A 418 -8.44 -30.02 -6.15
N ALA A 419 -8.16 -28.76 -5.83
CA ALA A 419 -7.68 -28.33 -4.51
C ALA A 419 -8.80 -28.24 -3.43
N GLY A 420 -10.06 -28.49 -3.79
CA GLY A 420 -11.20 -28.37 -2.88
C GLY A 420 -11.54 -26.93 -2.49
N VAL A 421 -11.23 -25.97 -3.36
CA VAL A 421 -11.44 -24.53 -3.13
C VAL A 421 -12.59 -24.01 -3.98
N THR A 422 -13.51 -23.28 -3.37
CA THR A 422 -14.55 -22.51 -4.05
C THR A 422 -14.14 -21.06 -4.17
N LEU A 423 -14.03 -20.55 -5.41
CA LEU A 423 -13.72 -19.16 -5.69
C LEU A 423 -14.97 -18.35 -6.07
N ILE A 424 -15.14 -17.19 -5.45
CA ILE A 424 -16.16 -16.18 -5.74
C ILE A 424 -15.46 -14.94 -6.28
N GLY A 425 -15.69 -14.60 -7.58
CA GLY A 425 -14.93 -13.55 -8.26
C GLY A 425 -13.55 -14.04 -8.70
N GLY A 426 -12.55 -13.19 -8.57
CA GLY A 426 -11.17 -13.50 -8.92
C GLY A 426 -10.82 -13.26 -10.39
N SER A 427 -9.59 -12.85 -10.63
CA SER A 427 -9.00 -12.60 -11.94
C SER A 427 -7.99 -13.71 -12.28
N ILE A 428 -7.79 -13.95 -13.57
CA ILE A 428 -6.84 -14.96 -14.06
C ILE A 428 -5.39 -14.65 -13.64
N GLU A 429 -5.08 -13.37 -13.40
CA GLU A 429 -3.74 -12.96 -12.94
C GLU A 429 -3.40 -13.48 -11.55
N GLU A 430 -4.43 -13.90 -10.78
CA GLU A 430 -4.27 -14.46 -9.43
C GLU A 430 -4.32 -16.01 -9.43
N MET A 431 -4.12 -16.64 -10.62
CA MET A 431 -3.93 -18.09 -10.72
C MET A 431 -2.87 -18.57 -9.72
N PRO A 432 -3.14 -19.63 -8.91
CA PRO A 432 -2.17 -20.11 -7.91
C PRO A 432 -0.77 -20.40 -8.45
N LEU A 433 -0.66 -20.85 -9.70
CA LEU A 433 0.62 -21.11 -10.38
C LEU A 433 1.39 -19.83 -10.75
N ALA A 434 0.81 -18.64 -10.60
CA ALA A 434 1.52 -17.36 -10.77
C ALA A 434 2.36 -16.98 -9.53
N TYR A 435 2.23 -17.75 -8.45
CA TYR A 435 2.96 -17.57 -7.20
C TYR A 435 4.08 -18.58 -7.03
N LYS A 436 5.10 -18.24 -6.23
CA LYS A 436 6.16 -19.19 -5.86
C LYS A 436 5.56 -20.32 -5.01
N ASN A 437 6.23 -21.46 -5.02
CA ASN A 437 5.89 -22.55 -4.09
C ASN A 437 6.18 -22.09 -2.66
N ILE A 438 5.17 -22.10 -1.81
CA ILE A 438 5.27 -21.57 -0.45
C ILE A 438 6.27 -22.35 0.41
N ASP A 439 6.43 -23.65 0.22
CA ASP A 439 7.41 -24.45 0.98
C ASP A 439 8.85 -24.01 0.66
N ARG A 440 9.12 -23.63 -0.60
CA ARG A 440 10.40 -23.05 -1.02
C ARG A 440 10.66 -21.64 -0.46
N VAL A 441 9.61 -20.93 -0.08
CA VAL A 441 9.69 -19.65 0.60
C VAL A 441 9.89 -19.85 2.10
N MET A 442 9.21 -20.82 2.70
CA MET A 442 9.28 -21.09 4.14
C MET A 442 10.62 -21.70 4.55
N GLN A 443 11.17 -22.65 3.78
CA GLN A 443 12.43 -23.33 4.11
C GLN A 443 13.61 -22.39 4.40
N PRO A 444 13.93 -21.38 3.57
CA PRO A 444 15.06 -20.49 3.83
C PRO A 444 14.86 -19.54 5.03
N GLN A 445 13.67 -19.48 5.61
CA GLN A 445 13.34 -18.61 6.76
C GLN A 445 12.93 -19.36 8.03
N GLU A 446 13.23 -20.65 8.14
CA GLU A 446 13.06 -21.42 9.36
C GLU A 446 13.82 -20.84 10.57
N THR A 447 14.92 -20.10 10.29
CA THR A 447 15.66 -19.37 11.31
C THR A 447 15.00 -18.03 11.70
N LEU A 448 14.07 -17.49 10.89
CA LEU A 448 13.43 -16.20 11.11
C LEU A 448 12.10 -16.32 11.85
N VAL A 449 11.39 -17.41 11.58
CA VAL A 449 10.05 -17.67 12.13
C VAL A 449 9.87 -19.12 12.54
N GLU A 450 8.98 -19.34 13.49
CA GLU A 450 8.50 -20.65 13.91
C GLU A 450 7.07 -20.86 13.45
N VAL A 451 6.82 -21.95 12.73
CA VAL A 451 5.46 -22.31 12.29
C VAL A 451 4.67 -22.84 13.47
N GLN A 452 3.50 -22.26 13.73
CA GLN A 452 2.62 -22.62 14.85
C GLN A 452 1.21 -23.00 14.41
N GLY A 453 0.89 -22.78 13.15
CA GLY A 453 -0.36 -23.20 12.56
C GLY A 453 -0.34 -23.16 11.04
N LYS A 454 -1.23 -23.92 10.42
CA LYS A 454 -1.37 -24.05 8.98
C LYS A 454 -2.81 -23.77 8.58
N PHE A 455 -3.02 -22.73 7.80
CA PHE A 455 -4.33 -22.35 7.29
C PHE A 455 -4.53 -22.88 5.87
N MET A 456 -5.61 -23.59 5.62
CA MET A 456 -5.99 -24.12 4.31
C MET A 456 -7.23 -23.41 3.78
N PRO A 457 -7.14 -22.62 2.70
CA PRO A 457 -8.29 -21.96 2.08
C PRO A 457 -9.35 -22.95 1.62
N ARG A 458 -10.63 -22.60 1.76
CA ARG A 458 -11.77 -23.41 1.30
C ARG A 458 -12.78 -22.61 0.48
N ILE A 459 -13.15 -21.42 0.94
CA ILE A 459 -14.10 -20.54 0.24
C ILE A 459 -13.46 -19.15 0.16
N VAL A 460 -13.06 -18.76 -1.03
CA VAL A 460 -12.28 -17.55 -1.30
C VAL A 460 -13.14 -16.53 -2.04
N ARG A 461 -13.14 -15.30 -1.59
CA ARG A 461 -13.76 -14.15 -2.24
C ARG A 461 -12.70 -13.15 -2.65
N MET A 462 -12.66 -12.81 -3.93
CA MET A 462 -11.77 -11.80 -4.51
C MET A 462 -12.56 -10.82 -5.38
N ASN A 463 -11.89 -9.73 -5.80
CA ASN A 463 -12.47 -8.82 -6.78
C ASN A 463 -12.78 -9.56 -8.08
N LYS A 464 -13.91 -9.23 -8.68
CA LYS A 464 -14.25 -9.67 -10.05
C LYS A 464 -13.83 -8.54 -10.98
N GLU A 465 -12.83 -8.77 -11.80
CA GLU A 465 -12.49 -7.87 -12.92
C GLU A 465 -13.43 -8.07 -14.09
#